data_57fbe7e326ba38e9ddf25fe3d17c8bf2
#
_entry.id   57fbe7e326ba38e9ddf25fe3d17c8bf2
#
_cell.length_a   1.000
_cell.length_b   1.000
_cell.length_c   1.000
_cell.angle_alpha   90.00
_cell.angle_beta   90.00
_cell.angle_gamma   90.00
#
_symmetry.space_group_name_H-M   'P 1'
#
loop_
_entity.id
_entity.type
_entity.pdbx_description
1 polymer ?
#
loop_
_entity_poly.entity_id
_entity_poly.type
_entity_poly.pdbx_seq_one_letter_code
_entity_poly.pdbx_strand_id
1 'polypeptide(L)'
;MPELHENYPRPTNRLTGGGPAAYASIMDGISGHNRQSCWIVTDGSAGMENQCIGLAEALDLDFTVKRIVTTRPWRWLPPQFWLNPLHRLDASSDLLTPPWPDVLITCGRQAIPMSLAIKKANGEKTVTIHIQTPNCKASEFDLVIVPEHDRLRGPNVLVSLGSLGRVTPERLQSEGEKFAPAVADLPRPLVAVLVGGSNRCYDVNADVIRDLAARLKSLHEEAGCSFLVTTSRRTGAENEAILEAYLAGLPHQLWTGEGANPYFGYLALADALIVTGDSVNMVCEACTLGKPVHIFELPGGNRKFNYFHKSMQEKGYTRPFRGKLETWSYPPLQETRRIAAEVADIMAARRSRG
;
A
#
# COMPACT_ATOMS: atom_id res chain seq x y z
N MET A 1 43.93 -3.61 10.62
CA MET A 1 43.07 -2.71 9.84
C MET A 1 41.94 -2.32 10.75
N PRO A 2 41.81 -1.03 11.17
CA PRO A 2 40.90 -0.62 12.24
C PRO A 2 39.47 -0.44 11.71
N GLU A 3 38.55 -0.88 12.56
CA GLU A 3 37.09 -0.69 12.44
C GLU A 3 36.72 0.80 12.54
N LEU A 4 36.03 1.31 11.55
CA LEU A 4 35.38 2.62 11.59
C LEU A 4 33.94 2.46 12.10
N HIS A 5 33.75 2.66 13.41
CA HIS A 5 32.46 2.93 14.02
C HIS A 5 32.09 4.40 13.77
N GLU A 6 31.26 4.66 12.78
CA GLU A 6 30.59 5.96 12.67
C GLU A 6 29.35 6.01 13.56
N ASN A 7 29.48 6.81 14.63
CA ASN A 7 28.39 7.20 15.53
C ASN A 7 27.42 8.15 14.81
N TYR A 8 26.24 7.64 14.44
CA TYR A 8 25.10 8.49 14.14
C TYR A 8 24.30 8.80 15.41
N PRO A 9 23.99 10.06 15.70
CA PRO A 9 23.18 10.42 16.86
C PRO A 9 21.74 9.89 16.67
N ARG A 10 21.23 9.18 17.66
CA ARG A 10 19.83 8.77 17.77
C ARG A 10 18.98 10.04 17.97
N PRO A 11 17.89 10.24 17.21
CA PRO A 11 16.94 11.30 17.51
C PRO A 11 16.28 10.99 18.88
N THR A 12 16.46 11.89 19.83
CA THR A 12 15.80 11.84 21.13
C THR A 12 14.31 12.12 20.93
N ASN A 13 13.51 11.10 21.10
CA ASN A 13 12.05 11.15 21.06
C ASN A 13 11.53 11.80 22.35
N ARG A 14 11.31 13.12 22.35
CA ARG A 14 10.46 13.81 23.33
C ARG A 14 9.15 14.15 22.66
N LEU A 15 8.25 13.19 22.56
CA LEU A 15 6.83 13.45 22.33
C LEU A 15 6.16 13.61 23.69
N THR A 16 6.07 14.85 24.16
CA THR A 16 5.18 15.25 25.25
C THR A 16 3.73 15.16 24.75
N GLY A 17 2.89 14.52 25.57
CA GLY A 17 1.51 14.15 25.32
C GLY A 17 0.62 15.26 24.78
N GLY A 18 0.10 15.04 23.59
CA GLY A 18 -1.11 15.64 23.06
C GLY A 18 -2.14 14.52 22.85
N GLY A 19 -3.14 14.46 23.72
CA GLY A 19 -4.24 13.48 23.60
C GLY A 19 -5.14 13.74 22.39
N PRO A 20 -6.09 12.85 22.08
CA PRO A 20 -7.01 12.94 20.92
C PRO A 20 -7.74 14.28 20.78
N ALA A 21 -7.94 15.01 21.87
CA ALA A 21 -8.62 16.32 21.91
C ALA A 21 -7.82 17.46 21.25
N ALA A 22 -6.48 17.40 21.24
CA ALA A 22 -5.66 18.44 20.60
C ALA A 22 -5.71 18.36 19.07
N TYR A 23 -5.94 17.16 18.51
CA TYR A 23 -6.09 16.94 17.06
C TYR A 23 -7.49 17.33 16.56
N ALA A 24 -8.54 17.13 17.35
CA ALA A 24 -9.90 17.58 17.03
C ALA A 24 -9.96 19.12 16.89
N SER A 25 -9.28 19.86 17.76
CA SER A 25 -9.24 21.33 17.75
C SER A 25 -8.52 21.94 16.54
N ILE A 26 -7.59 21.21 15.92
CA ILE A 26 -6.92 21.65 14.67
C ILE A 26 -7.83 21.43 13.46
N MET A 27 -8.68 20.41 13.49
CA MET A 27 -9.61 20.08 12.40
C MET A 27 -10.88 20.97 12.41
N ASP A 28 -11.36 21.40 13.58
CA ASP A 28 -12.53 22.31 13.69
C ASP A 28 -12.24 23.73 13.20
N GLY A 29 -10.98 24.15 13.07
CA GLY A 29 -10.57 25.45 12.50
C GLY A 29 -10.59 25.51 10.97
N ILE A 30 -10.80 24.38 10.26
CA ILE A 30 -10.69 24.28 8.79
C ILE A 30 -12.06 24.22 8.07
N SER A 31 -13.17 24.25 8.78
CA SER A 31 -14.53 24.22 8.20
C SER A 31 -14.89 25.52 7.46
N GLY A 32 -14.20 25.81 6.37
CA GLY A 32 -14.46 26.96 5.48
C GLY A 32 -13.49 27.05 4.31
N HIS A 33 -12.50 26.17 4.22
CA HIS A 33 -11.52 26.20 3.13
C HIS A 33 -11.96 25.28 2.00
N ASN A 34 -12.05 25.84 0.80
CA ASN A 34 -12.17 25.10 -0.46
C ASN A 34 -11.08 24.03 -0.50
N ARG A 35 -11.46 22.74 -0.40
CA ARG A 35 -10.49 21.61 -0.45
C ARG A 35 -9.69 21.74 -1.73
N GLN A 36 -8.38 21.51 -1.65
CA GLN A 36 -7.52 21.56 -2.83
C GLN A 36 -7.91 20.45 -3.80
N SER A 37 -8.06 20.80 -5.06
CA SER A 37 -8.32 19.84 -6.13
C SER A 37 -7.11 18.95 -6.34
N CYS A 38 -7.33 17.64 -6.45
CA CYS A 38 -6.28 16.66 -6.62
C CYS A 38 -6.57 15.71 -7.77
N TRP A 39 -5.59 15.45 -8.59
CA TRP A 39 -5.63 14.32 -9.51
C TRP A 39 -4.71 13.22 -9.03
N ILE A 40 -5.21 11.99 -9.08
CA ILE A 40 -4.43 10.77 -8.92
C ILE A 40 -4.24 10.16 -10.30
N VAL A 41 -3.00 10.08 -10.78
CA VAL A 41 -2.71 9.52 -12.11
C VAL A 41 -1.89 8.23 -11.96
N THR A 42 -2.47 7.11 -12.42
CA THR A 42 -1.86 5.76 -12.36
C THR A 42 -2.21 4.95 -13.60
N ASP A 43 -1.60 3.78 -13.75
CA ASP A 43 -1.95 2.81 -14.80
C ASP A 43 -3.10 1.87 -14.40
N GLY A 44 -3.83 2.16 -13.32
CA GLY A 44 -4.94 1.34 -12.82
C GLY A 44 -4.50 0.08 -12.04
N SER A 45 -3.21 -0.09 -11.76
CA SER A 45 -2.74 -1.16 -10.88
C SER A 45 -3.21 -0.90 -9.44
N ALA A 46 -4.01 -1.81 -8.87
CA ALA A 46 -4.68 -1.62 -7.59
C ALA A 46 -3.72 -1.20 -6.45
N GLY A 47 -2.54 -1.84 -6.36
CA GLY A 47 -1.57 -1.50 -5.32
C GLY A 47 -0.95 -0.11 -5.47
N MET A 48 -0.80 0.42 -6.70
CA MET A 48 -0.34 1.78 -6.94
C MET A 48 -1.45 2.79 -6.69
N GLU A 49 -2.65 2.51 -7.18
CA GLU A 49 -3.82 3.36 -6.99
C GLU A 49 -4.17 3.51 -5.50
N ASN A 50 -4.17 2.42 -4.73
CA ASN A 50 -4.43 2.46 -3.29
C ASN A 50 -3.42 3.30 -2.50
N GLN A 51 -2.16 3.31 -2.89
CA GLN A 51 -1.16 4.18 -2.24
C GLN A 51 -1.48 5.66 -2.47
N CYS A 52 -1.82 6.02 -3.72
CA CYS A 52 -2.17 7.40 -4.07
C CYS A 52 -3.47 7.84 -3.38
N ILE A 53 -4.50 7.00 -3.41
CA ILE A 53 -5.78 7.29 -2.76
C ILE A 53 -5.58 7.40 -1.24
N GLY A 54 -4.83 6.48 -0.62
CA GLY A 54 -4.55 6.53 0.81
C GLY A 54 -3.88 7.83 1.24
N LEU A 55 -2.93 8.32 0.44
CA LEU A 55 -2.30 9.62 0.70
C LEU A 55 -3.28 10.78 0.51
N ALA A 56 -4.09 10.78 -0.56
CA ALA A 56 -5.07 11.83 -0.82
C ALA A 56 -6.15 11.89 0.26
N GLU A 57 -6.67 10.73 0.70
CA GLU A 57 -7.61 10.61 1.81
C GLU A 57 -7.00 11.14 3.12
N ALA A 58 -5.76 10.78 3.43
CA ALA A 58 -5.07 11.23 4.64
C ALA A 58 -4.72 12.74 4.65
N LEU A 59 -4.64 13.37 3.47
CA LEU A 59 -4.45 14.80 3.28
C LEU A 59 -5.77 15.58 3.16
N ASP A 60 -6.93 14.92 3.26
CA ASP A 60 -8.26 15.50 3.06
C ASP A 60 -8.41 16.29 1.74
N LEU A 61 -7.84 15.75 0.65
CA LEU A 61 -7.91 16.37 -0.67
C LEU A 61 -9.21 15.98 -1.41
N ASP A 62 -9.75 16.90 -2.22
CA ASP A 62 -10.82 16.59 -3.19
C ASP A 62 -10.21 15.98 -4.45
N PHE A 63 -10.22 14.64 -4.55
CA PHE A 63 -9.46 13.94 -5.57
C PHE A 63 -10.31 13.26 -6.64
N THR A 64 -9.78 13.26 -7.85
CA THR A 64 -10.28 12.48 -9.00
C THR A 64 -9.21 11.49 -9.45
N VAL A 65 -9.58 10.22 -9.57
CA VAL A 65 -8.68 9.20 -10.12
C VAL A 65 -8.72 9.23 -11.64
N LYS A 66 -7.54 9.32 -12.25
CA LYS A 66 -7.31 9.31 -13.69
C LYS A 66 -6.45 8.10 -14.05
N ARG A 67 -7.03 7.14 -14.75
CA ARG A 67 -6.33 5.93 -15.19
C ARG A 67 -5.82 6.12 -16.60
N ILE A 68 -4.53 5.85 -16.81
CA ILE A 68 -3.86 6.05 -18.07
C ILE A 68 -3.34 4.74 -18.67
N VAL A 69 -3.46 4.63 -19.97
CA VAL A 69 -2.83 3.59 -20.77
C VAL A 69 -1.94 4.29 -21.79
N THR A 70 -0.66 3.94 -21.79
CA THR A 70 0.30 4.57 -22.69
C THR A 70 0.47 3.77 -23.97
N THR A 71 0.51 4.45 -25.13
CA THR A 71 0.70 3.82 -26.44
C THR A 71 2.13 3.32 -26.67
N ARG A 72 2.31 2.36 -27.57
CA ARG A 72 3.62 1.97 -28.09
C ARG A 72 4.10 3.02 -29.12
N PRO A 73 5.43 3.31 -29.22
CA PRO A 73 6.55 2.71 -28.47
C PRO A 73 6.82 3.40 -27.12
N TRP A 74 6.08 4.45 -26.76
CA TRP A 74 6.32 5.30 -25.57
C TRP A 74 6.40 4.51 -24.27
N ARG A 75 5.56 3.48 -24.12
CA ARG A 75 5.57 2.61 -22.95
C ARG A 75 6.96 2.00 -22.63
N TRP A 76 7.83 1.84 -23.61
CA TRP A 76 9.17 1.25 -23.44
C TRP A 76 10.27 2.29 -23.28
N LEU A 77 10.04 3.52 -23.73
CA LEU A 77 11.02 4.60 -23.63
C LEU A 77 11.15 5.10 -22.18
N PRO A 78 12.37 5.50 -21.77
CA PRO A 78 12.56 6.22 -20.51
C PRO A 78 11.72 7.51 -20.47
N PRO A 79 11.17 7.89 -19.30
CA PRO A 79 10.25 9.03 -19.17
C PRO A 79 10.79 10.35 -19.74
N GLN A 80 12.09 10.60 -19.63
CA GLN A 80 12.76 11.82 -20.12
C GLN A 80 12.78 11.97 -21.65
N PHE A 81 12.52 10.90 -22.40
CA PHE A 81 12.49 10.94 -23.88
C PHE A 81 11.09 11.08 -24.48
N TRP A 82 10.09 11.27 -23.63
CA TRP A 82 8.72 11.43 -24.12
C TRP A 82 8.47 12.83 -24.65
N LEU A 83 8.18 12.91 -25.94
CA LEU A 83 7.77 14.16 -26.60
C LEU A 83 6.25 14.29 -26.52
N ASN A 84 5.76 15.42 -25.98
CA ASN A 84 4.34 15.72 -25.81
C ASN A 84 3.57 14.57 -25.10
N PRO A 85 3.91 14.22 -23.85
CA PRO A 85 3.38 13.02 -23.19
C PRO A 85 1.85 12.96 -23.15
N LEU A 86 1.17 14.08 -22.92
CA LEU A 86 -0.29 14.16 -22.82
C LEU A 86 -1.02 13.70 -24.11
N HIS A 87 -0.34 13.72 -25.25
CA HIS A 87 -0.87 13.25 -26.54
C HIS A 87 -0.45 11.82 -26.88
N ARG A 88 0.17 11.10 -25.96
CA ARG A 88 0.68 9.73 -26.14
C ARG A 88 -0.11 8.69 -25.35
N LEU A 89 -1.29 9.08 -24.90
CA LEU A 89 -2.23 8.22 -24.22
C LEU A 89 -3.09 7.45 -25.23
N ASP A 90 -3.46 6.23 -24.86
CA ASP A 90 -4.45 5.45 -25.57
C ASP A 90 -5.85 6.05 -25.41
N ALA A 91 -6.73 5.81 -26.36
CA ALA A 91 -8.11 6.32 -26.34
C ALA A 91 -8.93 5.81 -25.12
N SER A 92 -8.52 4.70 -24.51
CA SER A 92 -9.12 4.17 -23.28
C SER A 92 -8.70 4.90 -22.01
N SER A 93 -7.77 5.86 -22.11
CA SER A 93 -7.31 6.64 -20.96
C SER A 93 -8.28 7.72 -20.56
N ASP A 94 -8.29 8.07 -19.28
CA ASP A 94 -8.98 9.27 -18.83
C ASP A 94 -8.33 10.54 -19.40
N LEU A 95 -9.15 11.55 -19.67
CA LEU A 95 -8.67 12.82 -20.23
C LEU A 95 -7.83 13.59 -19.19
N LEU A 96 -6.67 14.05 -19.64
CA LEU A 96 -5.78 14.92 -18.90
C LEU A 96 -5.77 16.33 -19.53
N THR A 97 -6.85 17.08 -19.31
CA THR A 97 -7.07 18.42 -19.88
C THR A 97 -7.41 19.43 -18.79
N PRO A 98 -7.12 20.73 -18.97
CA PRO A 98 -7.51 21.77 -17.99
C PRO A 98 -9.00 21.75 -17.63
N PRO A 99 -9.40 22.22 -16.45
CA PRO A 99 -8.54 22.88 -15.44
C PRO A 99 -7.59 21.91 -14.74
N TRP A 100 -6.32 22.35 -14.58
CA TRP A 100 -5.30 21.53 -13.91
C TRP A 100 -5.50 21.52 -12.39
N PRO A 101 -5.14 20.40 -11.69
CA PRO A 101 -5.32 20.28 -10.27
C PRO A 101 -4.30 21.14 -9.49
N ASP A 102 -4.63 21.46 -8.24
CA ASP A 102 -3.70 22.07 -7.29
C ASP A 102 -2.61 21.06 -6.87
N VAL A 103 -3.00 19.81 -6.68
CA VAL A 103 -2.12 18.70 -6.29
C VAL A 103 -2.23 17.56 -7.30
N LEU A 104 -1.10 17.01 -7.68
CA LEU A 104 -1.02 15.84 -8.55
C LEU A 104 -0.26 14.72 -7.86
N ILE A 105 -0.94 13.65 -7.49
CA ILE A 105 -0.33 12.45 -6.91
C ILE A 105 -0.20 11.39 -8.00
N THR A 106 1.01 10.89 -8.20
CA THR A 106 1.30 9.89 -9.23
C THR A 106 2.03 8.69 -8.64
N CYS A 107 1.79 7.51 -9.19
CA CYS A 107 2.53 6.29 -8.85
C CYS A 107 2.82 5.48 -10.13
N GLY A 108 4.02 4.91 -10.17
CA GLY A 108 4.44 4.06 -11.27
C GLY A 108 5.04 4.80 -12.46
N ARG A 109 5.81 4.04 -13.26
CA ARG A 109 6.65 4.59 -14.32
C ARG A 109 5.88 5.36 -15.41
N GLN A 110 4.67 4.89 -15.76
CA GLN A 110 3.89 5.48 -16.86
C GLN A 110 3.31 6.85 -16.50
N ALA A 111 3.09 7.12 -15.21
CA ALA A 111 2.57 8.39 -14.72
C ALA A 111 3.63 9.51 -14.65
N ILE A 112 4.93 9.16 -14.65
CA ILE A 112 6.03 10.14 -14.55
C ILE A 112 5.97 11.20 -15.66
N PRO A 113 5.93 10.84 -16.97
CA PRO A 113 5.88 11.84 -18.03
C PRO A 113 4.64 12.73 -17.96
N MET A 114 3.50 12.17 -17.49
CA MET A 114 2.26 12.93 -17.33
C MET A 114 2.39 13.96 -16.22
N SER A 115 2.99 13.56 -15.09
CA SER A 115 3.23 14.47 -13.97
C SER A 115 4.07 15.69 -14.38
N LEU A 116 5.18 15.44 -15.07
CA LEU A 116 6.07 16.51 -15.52
C LEU A 116 5.40 17.42 -16.58
N ALA A 117 4.61 16.83 -17.48
CA ALA A 117 3.92 17.58 -18.51
C ALA A 117 2.80 18.47 -17.93
N ILE A 118 2.02 17.97 -16.98
CA ILE A 118 0.97 18.74 -16.29
C ILE A 118 1.57 19.88 -15.49
N LYS A 119 2.63 19.62 -14.71
CA LYS A 119 3.34 20.63 -13.94
C LYS A 119 3.77 21.79 -14.85
N LYS A 120 4.43 21.48 -15.96
CA LYS A 120 4.85 22.47 -16.95
C LYS A 120 3.67 23.20 -17.59
N ALA A 121 2.61 22.49 -17.99
CA ALA A 121 1.43 23.06 -18.62
C ALA A 121 0.66 24.02 -17.70
N ASN A 122 0.71 23.80 -16.37
CA ASN A 122 0.10 24.70 -15.37
C ASN A 122 1.06 25.80 -14.89
N GLY A 123 2.18 26.04 -15.55
CA GLY A 123 3.15 27.06 -15.15
C GLY A 123 3.73 26.85 -13.75
N GLU A 124 4.06 25.61 -13.42
CA GLU A 124 4.66 25.17 -12.13
C GLU A 124 3.75 25.38 -10.90
N LYS A 125 2.45 25.66 -11.09
CA LYS A 125 1.50 25.89 -9.98
C LYS A 125 1.02 24.60 -9.32
N THR A 126 0.91 23.49 -10.10
CA THR A 126 0.53 22.17 -9.58
C THR A 126 1.64 21.60 -8.70
N VAL A 127 1.32 21.25 -7.45
CA VAL A 127 2.22 20.50 -6.57
C VAL A 127 2.26 19.04 -6.99
N THR A 128 3.43 18.55 -7.37
CA THR A 128 3.60 17.17 -7.83
C THR A 128 4.20 16.29 -6.76
N ILE A 129 3.49 15.20 -6.44
CA ILE A 129 3.91 14.16 -5.47
C ILE A 129 4.01 12.84 -6.23
N HIS A 130 5.19 12.24 -6.26
CA HIS A 130 5.38 10.93 -6.87
C HIS A 130 5.66 9.87 -5.82
N ILE A 131 4.89 8.78 -5.86
CA ILE A 131 5.07 7.63 -4.97
C ILE A 131 5.87 6.55 -5.71
N GLN A 132 6.86 5.97 -5.05
CA GLN A 132 7.91 5.07 -5.55
C GLN A 132 9.11 5.81 -6.16
N THR A 133 10.19 5.04 -6.40
CA THR A 133 11.40 5.60 -7.03
C THR A 133 11.14 5.98 -8.49
N PRO A 134 11.25 7.25 -8.88
CA PRO A 134 11.12 7.67 -10.26
C PRO A 134 12.34 7.23 -11.08
N ASN A 135 12.13 6.95 -12.36
CA ASN A 135 13.23 6.66 -13.30
C ASN A 135 13.84 7.95 -13.91
N CYS A 136 13.80 9.05 -13.17
CA CYS A 136 14.37 10.35 -13.47
C CYS A 136 14.86 11.02 -12.19
N LYS A 137 15.35 12.26 -12.26
CA LYS A 137 15.80 12.99 -11.08
C LYS A 137 14.64 13.29 -10.15
N ALA A 138 14.81 13.05 -8.84
CA ALA A 138 13.79 13.37 -7.84
C ALA A 138 13.45 14.88 -7.82
N SER A 139 14.40 15.74 -8.16
CA SER A 139 14.23 17.20 -8.24
C SER A 139 13.24 17.68 -9.30
N GLU A 140 12.80 16.81 -10.22
CA GLU A 140 11.75 17.11 -11.18
C GLU A 140 10.35 17.21 -10.52
N PHE A 141 10.19 16.59 -9.34
CA PHE A 141 8.97 16.62 -8.55
C PHE A 141 9.11 17.58 -7.35
N ASP A 142 7.99 18.04 -6.82
CA ASP A 142 8.01 18.79 -5.57
C ASP A 142 8.29 17.87 -4.41
N LEU A 143 7.70 16.66 -4.40
CA LEU A 143 7.95 15.61 -3.42
C LEU A 143 8.00 14.23 -4.08
N VAL A 144 8.86 13.38 -3.55
CA VAL A 144 8.94 11.95 -3.89
C VAL A 144 8.83 11.14 -2.61
N ILE A 145 7.94 10.16 -2.58
CA ILE A 145 7.75 9.26 -1.44
C ILE A 145 8.25 7.87 -1.84
N VAL A 146 9.21 7.34 -1.11
CA VAL A 146 9.81 6.04 -1.43
C VAL A 146 9.85 5.13 -0.21
N PRO A 147 9.66 3.80 -0.39
CA PRO A 147 9.89 2.87 0.70
C PRO A 147 11.39 2.76 1.02
N GLU A 148 11.70 2.44 2.27
CA GLU A 148 13.07 2.37 2.81
C GLU A 148 13.98 1.47 1.96
N HIS A 149 13.46 0.37 1.42
CA HIS A 149 14.20 -0.57 0.60
C HIS A 149 14.60 -0.06 -0.80
N ASP A 150 14.08 1.10 -1.23
CA ASP A 150 14.42 1.73 -2.52
C ASP A 150 15.67 2.60 -2.47
N ARG A 151 16.24 2.88 -1.30
CA ARG A 151 17.51 3.60 -1.09
C ARG A 151 17.63 5.01 -1.69
N LEU A 152 16.62 5.51 -2.41
CA LEU A 152 16.61 6.89 -2.88
C LEU A 152 16.51 7.83 -1.68
N ARG A 153 17.37 8.85 -1.65
CA ARG A 153 17.38 9.90 -0.62
C ARG A 153 17.62 11.25 -1.30
N GLY A 154 17.13 12.32 -0.70
CA GLY A 154 17.26 13.67 -1.24
C GLY A 154 16.47 14.69 -0.43
N PRO A 155 16.64 15.99 -0.70
CA PRO A 155 16.00 17.06 0.07
C PRO A 155 14.47 17.10 -0.09
N ASN A 156 13.93 16.54 -1.16
CA ASN A 156 12.50 16.42 -1.46
C ASN A 156 12.02 14.97 -1.45
N VAL A 157 12.74 14.05 -0.76
CA VAL A 157 12.42 12.63 -0.69
C VAL A 157 11.99 12.26 0.72
N LEU A 158 10.74 11.85 0.89
CA LEU A 158 10.21 11.27 2.11
C LEU A 158 10.34 9.75 2.07
N VAL A 159 10.72 9.16 3.18
CA VAL A 159 10.98 7.72 3.26
C VAL A 159 9.93 7.07 4.16
N SER A 160 9.20 6.11 3.62
CA SER A 160 8.29 5.24 4.37
C SER A 160 8.93 3.89 4.67
N LEU A 161 8.53 3.21 5.74
CA LEU A 161 9.03 1.87 6.05
C LEU A 161 8.64 0.87 4.95
N GLY A 162 7.42 0.98 4.43
CA GLY A 162 6.91 0.18 3.33
C GLY A 162 6.00 0.99 2.42
N SER A 163 4.96 0.38 1.89
CA SER A 163 3.97 1.07 1.07
C SER A 163 2.98 1.86 1.92
N LEU A 164 2.44 2.92 1.34
CA LEU A 164 1.24 3.59 1.84
C LEU A 164 0.02 2.72 1.56
N GLY A 165 -1.06 2.94 2.30
CA GLY A 165 -2.31 2.17 2.15
C GLY A 165 -3.52 2.98 2.61
N ARG A 166 -4.70 2.35 2.46
CA ARG A 166 -6.00 2.96 2.78
C ARG A 166 -6.61 2.42 4.07
N VAL A 167 -5.87 1.68 4.87
CA VAL A 167 -6.36 1.11 6.13
C VAL A 167 -6.44 2.21 7.17
N THR A 168 -7.66 2.52 7.61
CA THR A 168 -7.94 3.46 8.70
C THR A 168 -8.87 2.80 9.73
N PRO A 169 -8.88 3.25 11.00
CA PRO A 169 -9.79 2.72 12.02
C PRO A 169 -11.26 2.80 11.59
N GLU A 170 -11.68 3.91 10.98
CA GLU A 170 -13.05 4.16 10.55
C GLU A 170 -13.45 3.19 9.43
N ARG A 171 -12.56 2.96 8.46
CA ARG A 171 -12.79 1.98 7.38
C ARG A 171 -12.85 0.56 7.92
N LEU A 172 -11.95 0.19 8.82
CA LEU A 172 -11.96 -1.13 9.45
C LEU A 172 -13.26 -1.36 10.22
N GLN A 173 -13.72 -0.36 10.98
CA GLN A 173 -14.98 -0.47 11.70
C GLN A 173 -16.16 -0.66 10.73
N SER A 174 -16.33 0.23 9.76
CA SER A 174 -17.43 0.17 8.79
C SER A 174 -17.46 -1.11 7.98
N GLU A 175 -16.31 -1.54 7.45
CA GLU A 175 -16.22 -2.78 6.66
C GLU A 175 -16.33 -4.03 7.56
N GLY A 176 -15.82 -3.97 8.80
CA GLY A 176 -16.01 -5.02 9.78
C GLY A 176 -17.49 -5.25 10.11
N GLU A 177 -18.24 -4.19 10.41
CA GLU A 177 -19.69 -4.25 10.66
C GLU A 177 -20.45 -4.82 9.47
N LYS A 178 -20.10 -4.43 8.24
CA LYS A 178 -20.71 -4.88 7.00
C LYS A 178 -20.53 -6.38 6.75
N PHE A 179 -19.35 -6.93 7.03
CA PHE A 179 -19.02 -8.33 6.75
C PHE A 179 -19.16 -9.25 7.98
N ALA A 180 -19.38 -8.73 9.19
CA ALA A 180 -19.56 -9.51 10.40
C ALA A 180 -20.67 -10.60 10.27
N PRO A 181 -21.84 -10.31 9.67
CA PRO A 181 -22.87 -11.34 9.52
C PRO A 181 -22.44 -12.56 8.70
N ALA A 182 -21.60 -12.36 7.69
CA ALA A 182 -21.13 -13.46 6.81
C ALA A 182 -20.18 -14.44 7.51
N VAL A 183 -19.61 -14.06 8.66
CA VAL A 183 -18.63 -14.87 9.40
C VAL A 183 -19.07 -15.20 10.82
N ALA A 184 -20.33 -14.85 11.19
CA ALA A 184 -20.83 -14.95 12.56
C ALA A 184 -20.81 -16.40 13.10
N ASP A 185 -21.06 -17.39 12.23
CA ASP A 185 -21.12 -18.81 12.59
C ASP A 185 -19.75 -19.53 12.48
N LEU A 186 -18.69 -18.80 12.06
CA LEU A 186 -17.37 -19.39 11.93
C LEU A 186 -16.68 -19.53 13.30
N PRO A 187 -16.14 -20.72 13.64
CA PRO A 187 -15.32 -20.90 14.84
C PRO A 187 -14.12 -19.94 14.90
N ARG A 188 -13.81 -19.46 16.08
CA ARG A 188 -12.62 -18.63 16.30
C ARG A 188 -11.43 -19.50 16.76
N PRO A 189 -10.18 -19.06 16.51
CA PRO A 189 -9.81 -17.76 15.96
C PRO A 189 -10.08 -17.64 14.45
N LEU A 190 -10.43 -16.43 13.98
CA LEU A 190 -10.54 -16.10 12.56
C LEU A 190 -9.17 -15.70 12.02
N VAL A 191 -8.70 -16.34 10.97
CA VAL A 191 -7.40 -16.06 10.34
C VAL A 191 -7.62 -15.50 8.95
N ALA A 192 -7.25 -14.24 8.72
CA ALA A 192 -7.27 -13.68 7.37
C ALA A 192 -6.07 -14.19 6.58
N VAL A 193 -6.33 -14.76 5.40
CA VAL A 193 -5.31 -15.29 4.48
C VAL A 193 -5.31 -14.44 3.22
N LEU A 194 -4.27 -13.61 3.06
CA LEU A 194 -4.13 -12.69 1.94
C LEU A 194 -3.20 -13.31 0.90
N VAL A 195 -3.79 -13.77 -0.22
CA VAL A 195 -3.06 -14.49 -1.26
C VAL A 195 -2.76 -13.57 -2.44
N GLY A 196 -1.49 -13.28 -2.65
CA GLY A 196 -1.00 -12.56 -3.81
C GLY A 196 -0.93 -13.44 -5.06
N GLY A 197 0.08 -13.23 -5.88
CA GLY A 197 0.27 -14.02 -7.08
C GLY A 197 1.57 -13.69 -7.79
N SER A 198 1.82 -14.37 -8.88
CA SER A 198 3.07 -14.25 -9.62
C SER A 198 3.37 -12.80 -10.04
N ASN A 199 4.64 -12.45 -9.97
CA ASN A 199 5.16 -11.17 -10.43
C ASN A 199 6.58 -11.37 -10.99
N ARG A 200 7.33 -10.28 -11.24
CA ARG A 200 8.69 -10.37 -11.80
C ARG A 200 9.72 -11.03 -10.86
N CYS A 201 9.39 -11.16 -9.58
CA CYS A 201 10.31 -11.61 -8.53
C CYS A 201 9.89 -12.94 -7.91
N TYR A 202 8.61 -13.26 -7.97
CA TYR A 202 8.03 -14.45 -7.37
C TYR A 202 7.17 -15.20 -8.39
N ASP A 203 7.28 -16.53 -8.36
CA ASP A 203 6.39 -17.42 -9.08
C ASP A 203 5.48 -18.15 -8.09
N VAL A 204 4.20 -17.79 -8.12
CA VAL A 204 3.16 -18.40 -7.28
C VAL A 204 2.43 -19.43 -8.14
N ASN A 205 3.02 -20.59 -8.26
CA ASN A 205 2.49 -21.71 -9.02
C ASN A 205 1.63 -22.66 -8.16
N ALA A 206 1.06 -23.68 -8.80
CA ALA A 206 0.19 -24.66 -8.17
C ALA A 206 0.82 -25.38 -6.96
N ASP A 207 2.12 -25.68 -7.00
CA ASP A 207 2.80 -26.38 -5.89
C ASP A 207 2.95 -25.47 -4.67
N VAL A 208 3.24 -24.19 -4.87
CA VAL A 208 3.26 -23.18 -3.81
C VAL A 208 1.89 -23.03 -3.15
N ILE A 209 0.82 -23.03 -3.94
CA ILE A 209 -0.54 -22.94 -3.42
C ILE A 209 -0.95 -24.22 -2.68
N ARG A 210 -0.55 -25.39 -3.16
CA ARG A 210 -0.76 -26.67 -2.45
C ARG A 210 -0.05 -26.70 -1.10
N ASP A 211 1.20 -26.20 -1.02
CA ASP A 211 1.94 -26.09 0.25
C ASP A 211 1.24 -25.14 1.23
N LEU A 212 0.82 -23.95 0.76
CA LEU A 212 0.04 -23.03 1.57
C LEU A 212 -1.23 -23.71 2.10
N ALA A 213 -2.02 -24.30 1.22
CA ALA A 213 -3.29 -24.95 1.56
C ALA A 213 -3.11 -26.11 2.53
N ALA A 214 -2.07 -26.94 2.34
CA ALA A 214 -1.75 -28.03 3.27
C ALA A 214 -1.39 -27.49 4.67
N ARG A 215 -0.64 -26.41 4.77
CA ARG A 215 -0.31 -25.76 6.05
C ARG A 215 -1.53 -25.11 6.70
N LEU A 216 -2.47 -24.55 5.94
CA LEU A 216 -3.73 -24.04 6.47
C LEU A 216 -4.57 -25.19 7.05
N LYS A 217 -4.64 -26.34 6.36
CA LYS A 217 -5.33 -27.52 6.88
C LYS A 217 -4.72 -28.00 8.20
N SER A 218 -3.40 -28.16 8.27
CA SER A 218 -2.71 -28.53 9.51
C SER A 218 -2.94 -27.52 10.63
N LEU A 219 -2.98 -26.24 10.29
CA LEU A 219 -3.27 -25.17 11.25
C LEU A 219 -4.69 -25.29 11.81
N HIS A 220 -5.67 -25.57 10.95
CA HIS A 220 -7.05 -25.83 11.40
C HIS A 220 -7.13 -27.04 12.34
N GLU A 221 -6.46 -28.14 11.99
CA GLU A 221 -6.43 -29.37 12.81
C GLU A 221 -5.80 -29.12 14.20
N GLU A 222 -4.79 -28.23 14.29
CA GLU A 222 -4.12 -27.89 15.56
C GLU A 222 -4.88 -26.82 16.37
N ALA A 223 -5.40 -25.78 15.73
CA ALA A 223 -5.94 -24.60 16.40
C ALA A 223 -7.47 -24.43 16.32
N GLY A 224 -8.17 -25.25 15.54
CA GLY A 224 -9.62 -25.11 15.34
C GLY A 224 -10.06 -23.82 14.67
N CYS A 225 -9.14 -23.12 13.99
CA CYS A 225 -9.38 -21.80 13.41
C CYS A 225 -10.19 -21.86 12.12
N SER A 226 -10.82 -20.74 11.77
CA SER A 226 -11.50 -20.54 10.49
C SER A 226 -10.73 -19.56 9.61
N PHE A 227 -10.90 -19.65 8.29
CA PHE A 227 -10.14 -18.85 7.34
C PHE A 227 -11.02 -17.83 6.61
N LEU A 228 -10.53 -16.60 6.53
CA LEU A 228 -11.08 -15.52 5.71
C LEU A 228 -10.09 -15.26 4.57
N VAL A 229 -10.33 -15.86 3.41
CA VAL A 229 -9.36 -15.90 2.32
C VAL A 229 -9.72 -14.90 1.24
N THR A 230 -8.76 -14.08 0.83
CA THR A 230 -8.88 -13.25 -0.36
C THR A 230 -7.75 -13.54 -1.33
N THR A 231 -8.09 -13.63 -2.61
CA THR A 231 -7.11 -13.77 -3.68
C THR A 231 -6.91 -12.44 -4.42
N SER A 232 -5.80 -12.32 -5.10
CA SER A 232 -5.51 -11.18 -5.97
C SER A 232 -5.77 -11.55 -7.43
N ARG A 233 -5.96 -10.56 -8.31
CA ARG A 233 -6.05 -10.80 -9.77
C ARG A 233 -4.84 -11.57 -10.34
N ARG A 234 -3.70 -11.58 -9.64
CA ARG A 234 -2.48 -12.28 -10.05
C ARG A 234 -2.40 -13.71 -9.56
N THR A 235 -3.31 -14.11 -8.66
CA THR A 235 -3.40 -15.48 -8.17
C THR A 235 -3.78 -16.43 -9.29
N GLY A 236 -4.79 -16.07 -10.09
CA GLY A 236 -5.24 -16.81 -11.26
C GLY A 236 -6.19 -17.98 -10.92
N ALA A 237 -7.09 -18.26 -11.85
CA ALA A 237 -8.18 -19.21 -11.65
C ALA A 237 -7.73 -20.64 -11.28
N GLU A 238 -6.59 -21.12 -11.82
CA GLU A 238 -6.06 -22.45 -11.49
C GLU A 238 -5.67 -22.52 -10.00
N ASN A 239 -4.96 -21.53 -9.50
CA ASN A 239 -4.55 -21.44 -8.10
C ASN A 239 -5.75 -21.24 -7.17
N GLU A 240 -6.76 -20.47 -7.59
CA GLU A 240 -8.01 -20.28 -6.85
C GLU A 240 -8.79 -21.57 -6.72
N ALA A 241 -8.90 -22.35 -7.79
CA ALA A 241 -9.54 -23.67 -7.76
C ALA A 241 -8.82 -24.67 -6.82
N ILE A 242 -7.50 -24.62 -6.77
CA ILE A 242 -6.71 -25.41 -5.80
C ILE A 242 -7.04 -25.01 -4.37
N LEU A 243 -7.06 -23.71 -4.07
CA LEU A 243 -7.42 -23.21 -2.74
C LEU A 243 -8.82 -23.65 -2.34
N GLU A 244 -9.80 -23.46 -3.23
CA GLU A 244 -11.18 -23.85 -3.01
C GLU A 244 -11.30 -25.37 -2.69
N ALA A 245 -10.65 -26.23 -3.49
CA ALA A 245 -10.67 -27.67 -3.28
C ALA A 245 -10.06 -28.09 -1.94
N TYR A 246 -8.96 -27.45 -1.51
CA TYR A 246 -8.33 -27.77 -0.22
C TYR A 246 -9.09 -27.21 0.99
N LEU A 247 -9.74 -26.06 0.83
CA LEU A 247 -10.55 -25.46 1.89
C LEU A 247 -11.93 -26.12 2.02
N ALA A 248 -12.36 -26.89 1.02
CA ALA A 248 -13.61 -27.66 1.08
C ALA A 248 -13.64 -28.55 2.33
N GLY A 249 -14.68 -28.39 3.17
CA GLY A 249 -14.82 -29.11 4.43
C GLY A 249 -14.12 -28.43 5.64
N LEU A 250 -13.39 -27.33 5.46
CA LEU A 250 -12.91 -26.48 6.53
C LEU A 250 -13.85 -25.28 6.73
N PRO A 251 -13.97 -24.72 7.94
CA PRO A 251 -14.73 -23.49 8.14
C PRO A 251 -14.00 -22.32 7.51
N HIS A 252 -14.56 -21.76 6.42
CA HIS A 252 -13.92 -20.66 5.69
C HIS A 252 -14.91 -19.78 4.93
N GLN A 253 -14.42 -18.61 4.55
CA GLN A 253 -14.97 -17.75 3.50
C GLN A 253 -13.85 -17.49 2.47
N LEU A 254 -14.10 -17.74 1.20
CA LEU A 254 -13.16 -17.50 0.11
C LEU A 254 -13.75 -16.48 -0.86
N TRP A 255 -13.02 -15.40 -1.12
CA TRP A 255 -13.37 -14.40 -2.12
C TRP A 255 -12.35 -14.41 -3.27
N THR A 256 -12.83 -14.60 -4.49
CA THR A 256 -12.03 -14.72 -5.72
C THR A 256 -12.29 -13.60 -6.73
N GLY A 257 -12.90 -12.52 -6.28
CA GLY A 257 -13.12 -11.33 -7.14
C GLY A 257 -14.58 -11.05 -7.49
N GLU A 258 -15.52 -11.92 -7.09
CA GLU A 258 -16.95 -11.72 -7.34
C GLU A 258 -17.66 -11.08 -6.14
N GLY A 259 -18.63 -10.23 -6.43
CA GLY A 259 -19.42 -9.55 -5.41
C GLY A 259 -18.65 -8.42 -4.71
N ALA A 260 -19.14 -8.03 -3.52
CA ALA A 260 -18.52 -6.99 -2.71
C ALA A 260 -17.16 -7.47 -2.18
N ASN A 261 -16.12 -6.67 -2.35
CA ASN A 261 -14.77 -7.03 -1.90
C ASN A 261 -14.69 -6.97 -0.37
N PRO A 262 -14.48 -8.09 0.33
CA PRO A 262 -14.46 -8.16 1.78
C PRO A 262 -13.09 -7.83 2.39
N TYR A 263 -12.10 -7.44 1.61
CA TYR A 263 -10.69 -7.31 2.01
C TYR A 263 -10.53 -6.58 3.35
N PHE A 264 -11.05 -5.34 3.45
CA PHE A 264 -10.95 -4.57 4.70
C PHE A 264 -11.81 -5.15 5.84
N GLY A 265 -12.95 -5.77 5.51
CA GLY A 265 -13.78 -6.48 6.49
C GLY A 265 -13.05 -7.68 7.07
N TYR A 266 -12.39 -8.49 6.25
CA TYR A 266 -11.60 -9.62 6.72
C TYR A 266 -10.39 -9.18 7.55
N LEU A 267 -9.72 -8.10 7.18
CA LEU A 267 -8.69 -7.49 8.00
C LEU A 267 -9.22 -7.09 9.39
N ALA A 268 -10.38 -6.46 9.42
CA ALA A 268 -11.00 -6.00 10.67
C ALA A 268 -11.40 -7.16 11.59
N LEU A 269 -12.00 -8.23 11.02
CA LEU A 269 -12.61 -9.32 11.75
C LEU A 269 -11.62 -10.40 12.21
N ALA A 270 -10.46 -10.51 11.55
CA ALA A 270 -9.46 -11.53 11.85
C ALA A 270 -8.78 -11.32 13.21
N ASP A 271 -8.39 -12.42 13.85
CA ASP A 271 -7.58 -12.45 15.08
C ASP A 271 -6.08 -12.49 14.77
N ALA A 272 -5.71 -13.11 13.65
CA ALA A 272 -4.35 -13.16 13.11
C ALA A 272 -4.38 -13.14 11.57
N LEU A 273 -3.23 -12.86 10.95
CA LEU A 273 -3.12 -12.76 9.50
C LEU A 273 -1.99 -13.65 8.97
N ILE A 274 -2.24 -14.25 7.81
CA ILE A 274 -1.23 -14.94 6.99
C ILE A 274 -1.21 -14.22 5.64
N VAL A 275 -0.03 -13.75 5.23
CA VAL A 275 0.15 -12.98 4.00
C VAL A 275 1.25 -13.60 3.16
N THR A 276 1.00 -13.81 1.86
CA THR A 276 2.06 -14.27 0.95
C THR A 276 3.10 -13.18 0.72
N GLY A 277 4.38 -13.57 0.68
CA GLY A 277 5.52 -12.63 0.69
C GLY A 277 5.72 -11.80 -0.58
N ASP A 278 4.89 -11.95 -1.62
CA ASP A 278 5.02 -11.26 -2.91
C ASP A 278 4.49 -9.81 -2.92
N SER A 279 3.79 -9.38 -1.87
CA SER A 279 3.10 -8.09 -1.85
C SER A 279 3.47 -7.21 -0.66
N VAL A 280 4.32 -6.21 -0.90
CA VAL A 280 4.65 -5.17 0.09
C VAL A 280 3.39 -4.47 0.60
N ASN A 281 2.42 -4.19 -0.29
CA ASN A 281 1.18 -3.50 0.09
C ASN A 281 0.37 -4.30 1.11
N MET A 282 0.05 -5.56 0.81
CA MET A 282 -0.73 -6.41 1.71
C MET A 282 -0.06 -6.60 3.07
N VAL A 283 1.27 -6.77 3.09
CA VAL A 283 2.02 -6.87 4.35
C VAL A 283 1.92 -5.58 5.15
N CYS A 284 2.11 -4.41 4.52
CA CYS A 284 1.99 -3.12 5.22
C CYS A 284 0.57 -2.87 5.72
N GLU A 285 -0.45 -3.16 4.89
CA GLU A 285 -1.86 -3.02 5.28
C GLU A 285 -2.22 -3.96 6.46
N ALA A 286 -1.76 -5.21 6.44
CA ALA A 286 -1.92 -6.13 7.55
C ALA A 286 -1.26 -5.61 8.84
N CYS A 287 -0.07 -5.03 8.76
CA CYS A 287 0.65 -4.51 9.91
C CYS A 287 0.03 -3.25 10.54
N THR A 288 -0.91 -2.57 9.86
CA THR A 288 -1.64 -1.43 10.45
C THR A 288 -2.61 -1.84 11.54
N LEU A 289 -2.91 -3.13 11.67
CA LEU A 289 -3.87 -3.65 12.63
C LEU A 289 -3.30 -3.87 14.04
N GLY A 290 -1.97 -3.96 14.17
CA GLY A 290 -1.33 -4.36 15.44
C GLY A 290 -1.58 -5.81 15.84
N LYS A 291 -2.15 -6.62 14.94
CA LYS A 291 -2.43 -8.06 15.12
C LYS A 291 -1.28 -8.90 14.58
N PRO A 292 -1.06 -10.15 15.06
CA PRO A 292 -0.04 -11.04 14.52
C PRO A 292 -0.11 -11.21 13.00
N VAL A 293 0.97 -10.90 12.28
CA VAL A 293 1.09 -11.05 10.82
C VAL A 293 2.17 -12.06 10.49
N HIS A 294 1.76 -13.21 9.96
CA HIS A 294 2.64 -14.27 9.53
C HIS A 294 2.88 -14.19 8.02
N ILE A 295 4.13 -14.28 7.61
CA ILE A 295 4.50 -14.26 6.20
C ILE A 295 4.67 -15.69 5.69
N PHE A 296 3.84 -16.08 4.73
CA PHE A 296 4.09 -17.28 3.95
C PHE A 296 5.19 -16.97 2.92
N GLU A 297 6.38 -17.47 3.21
CA GLU A 297 7.57 -17.24 2.39
C GLU A 297 7.43 -17.95 1.05
N LEU A 298 7.73 -17.26 -0.03
CA LEU A 298 7.64 -17.74 -1.39
C LEU A 298 9.02 -18.01 -1.97
N PRO A 299 9.18 -19.00 -2.85
CA PRO A 299 10.41 -19.18 -3.60
C PRO A 299 10.64 -17.99 -4.54
N GLY A 300 11.92 -17.54 -4.65
CA GLY A 300 12.30 -16.39 -5.46
C GLY A 300 12.61 -15.14 -4.63
N GLY A 301 12.13 -14.01 -5.09
CA GLY A 301 12.41 -12.72 -4.47
C GLY A 301 13.59 -11.99 -5.12
N ASN A 302 13.90 -10.83 -4.59
CA ASN A 302 15.07 -10.05 -4.94
C ASN A 302 15.60 -9.28 -3.73
N ARG A 303 16.72 -8.57 -3.89
CA ARG A 303 17.36 -7.81 -2.80
C ARG A 303 16.44 -6.83 -2.09
N LYS A 304 15.50 -6.18 -2.81
CA LYS A 304 14.55 -5.21 -2.24
C LYS A 304 13.52 -5.91 -1.36
N PHE A 305 12.91 -7.00 -1.85
CA PHE A 305 11.96 -7.80 -1.07
C PHE A 305 12.61 -8.41 0.17
N ASN A 306 13.82 -8.98 0.01
CA ASN A 306 14.55 -9.57 1.13
C ASN A 306 14.86 -8.51 2.20
N TYR A 307 15.27 -7.31 1.79
CA TYR A 307 15.48 -6.19 2.71
C TYR A 307 14.18 -5.81 3.43
N PHE A 308 13.08 -5.67 2.68
CA PHE A 308 11.78 -5.32 3.23
C PHE A 308 11.31 -6.34 4.28
N HIS A 309 11.26 -7.62 3.95
CA HIS A 309 10.83 -8.66 4.89
C HIS A 309 11.72 -8.74 6.11
N LYS A 310 13.04 -8.67 5.92
CA LYS A 310 14.00 -8.63 7.02
C LYS A 310 13.76 -7.43 7.94
N SER A 311 13.59 -6.23 7.37
CA SER A 311 13.29 -5.01 8.14
C SER A 311 12.00 -5.13 8.94
N MET A 312 10.94 -5.69 8.34
CA MET A 312 9.66 -5.91 9.03
C MET A 312 9.77 -6.90 10.18
N GLN A 313 10.54 -7.98 10.02
CA GLN A 313 10.80 -8.96 11.07
C GLN A 313 11.66 -8.39 12.20
N GLU A 314 12.76 -7.69 11.88
CA GLU A 314 13.65 -7.07 12.86
C GLU A 314 12.94 -6.00 13.71
N LYS A 315 11.98 -5.28 13.11
CA LYS A 315 11.13 -4.31 13.81
C LYS A 315 9.95 -4.95 14.56
N GLY A 316 9.79 -6.27 14.49
CA GLY A 316 8.77 -7.03 15.22
C GLY A 316 7.37 -6.99 14.61
N TYR A 317 7.20 -6.46 13.40
CA TYR A 317 5.90 -6.41 12.73
C TYR A 317 5.43 -7.76 12.22
N THR A 318 6.34 -8.57 11.68
CA THR A 318 6.00 -9.84 11.03
C THR A 318 6.85 -10.98 11.54
N ARG A 319 6.33 -12.22 11.41
CA ARG A 319 7.07 -13.47 11.61
C ARG A 319 6.85 -14.42 10.45
N PRO A 320 7.78 -15.35 10.15
CA PRO A 320 7.55 -16.38 9.15
C PRO A 320 6.38 -17.30 9.52
N PHE A 321 5.55 -17.66 8.56
CA PHE A 321 4.50 -18.67 8.76
C PHE A 321 5.12 -20.08 8.73
N ARG A 322 5.16 -20.75 9.87
CA ARG A 322 5.70 -22.09 10.05
C ARG A 322 4.61 -23.16 10.28
N GLY A 323 3.37 -22.88 9.82
CA GLY A 323 2.23 -23.76 10.04
C GLY A 323 1.55 -23.63 11.41
N LYS A 324 1.96 -22.67 12.23
CA LYS A 324 1.42 -22.36 13.55
C LYS A 324 1.14 -20.89 13.72
N LEU A 325 0.14 -20.56 14.53
CA LEU A 325 -0.10 -19.18 14.95
C LEU A 325 0.76 -18.87 16.19
N GLU A 326 1.56 -17.84 16.07
CA GLU A 326 2.24 -17.24 17.20
C GLU A 326 1.47 -15.99 17.64
N THR A 327 1.47 -15.69 18.93
CA THR A 327 0.85 -14.48 19.49
C THR A 327 1.91 -13.51 19.93
N TRP A 328 1.83 -12.28 19.45
CA TRP A 328 2.65 -11.15 19.89
C TRP A 328 1.90 -9.84 19.61
N SER A 329 2.38 -8.75 20.19
CA SER A 329 1.84 -7.41 19.98
C SER A 329 2.94 -6.46 19.50
N TYR A 330 2.56 -5.47 18.71
CA TYR A 330 3.42 -4.40 18.25
C TYR A 330 2.57 -3.14 18.00
N PRO A 331 3.15 -1.93 18.01
CA PRO A 331 2.43 -0.72 17.65
C PRO A 331 1.97 -0.78 16.19
N PRO A 332 0.69 -0.47 15.89
CA PRO A 332 0.18 -0.42 14.51
C PRO A 332 1.08 0.40 13.59
N LEU A 333 1.34 -0.11 12.39
CA LEU A 333 2.11 0.60 11.37
C LEU A 333 1.29 1.76 10.80
N GLN A 334 1.70 3.02 11.02
CA GLN A 334 0.94 4.21 10.63
C GLN A 334 1.66 5.06 9.58
N GLU A 335 2.28 4.41 8.59
CA GLU A 335 3.12 5.12 7.60
C GLU A 335 2.34 6.12 6.74
N THR A 336 1.12 5.78 6.30
CA THR A 336 0.30 6.72 5.51
C THR A 336 0.03 8.00 6.29
N ARG A 337 -0.36 7.88 7.56
CA ARG A 337 -0.64 9.02 8.43
C ARG A 337 0.62 9.85 8.72
N ARG A 338 1.73 9.19 9.00
CA ARG A 338 3.02 9.86 9.25
C ARG A 338 3.49 10.65 8.02
N ILE A 339 3.50 10.00 6.85
CA ILE A 339 3.90 10.65 5.59
C ILE A 339 2.95 11.78 5.21
N ALA A 340 1.64 11.59 5.39
CA ALA A 340 0.66 12.66 5.11
C ALA A 340 0.90 13.90 5.99
N ALA A 341 1.23 13.74 7.26
CA ALA A 341 1.57 14.85 8.13
C ALA A 341 2.82 15.61 7.62
N GLU A 342 3.88 14.91 7.25
CA GLU A 342 5.09 15.53 6.68
C GLU A 342 4.81 16.26 5.36
N VAL A 343 3.98 15.67 4.48
CA VAL A 343 3.55 16.29 3.22
C VAL A 343 2.74 17.56 3.50
N ALA A 344 1.80 17.53 4.45
CA ALA A 344 0.98 18.69 4.81
C ALA A 344 1.83 19.86 5.31
N ASP A 345 2.82 19.59 6.17
CA ASP A 345 3.74 20.60 6.69
C ASP A 345 4.56 21.25 5.55
N ILE A 346 5.07 20.45 4.62
CA ILE A 346 5.83 20.94 3.46
C ILE A 346 4.94 21.79 2.54
N MET A 347 3.72 21.35 2.28
CA MET A 347 2.74 22.09 1.46
C MET A 347 2.35 23.41 2.11
N ALA A 348 2.16 23.45 3.43
CA ALA A 348 1.87 24.66 4.19
C ALA A 348 3.04 25.66 4.15
N ALA A 349 4.26 25.18 4.36
CA ALA A 349 5.47 26.00 4.27
C ALA A 349 5.70 26.60 2.87
N ARG A 350 5.30 25.88 1.82
CA ARG A 350 5.37 26.39 0.44
C ARG A 350 4.37 27.53 0.20
N ARG A 351 3.12 27.38 0.69
CA ARG A 351 2.09 28.43 0.56
C ARG A 351 2.45 29.74 1.27
N SER A 352 3.16 29.66 2.39
CA SER A 352 3.58 30.86 3.13
C SER A 352 4.74 31.63 2.47
N ARG A 353 5.39 31.06 1.45
CA ARG A 353 6.54 31.69 0.73
C ARG A 353 6.17 32.24 -0.66
N GLY A 354 5.01 31.93 -1.16
CA GLY A 354 4.50 32.37 -2.47
C GLY A 354 3.38 33.39 -2.33
#